data_81b22899ea1d50f375fc3a525b058211
#
_entry.id   81b22899ea1d50f375fc3a525b058211
#
_cell.length_a   1.000
_cell.length_b   1.000
_cell.length_c   1.000
_cell.angle_alpha   90.00
_cell.angle_beta   90.00
_cell.angle_gamma   90.00
#
_symmetry.space_group_name_H-M   'P 1'
#
loop_
_entity.id
_entity.type
_entity.pdbx_description
1 polymer ?
#
loop_
_entity_poly.entity_id
_entity_poly.type
_entity_poly.pdbx_seq_one_letter_code
_entity_poly.pdbx_strand_id
1 'polypeptide(L)'
;MNTVASSRKKLLGFVLTLVFLITCLPAAFAVNLNVDAGFYFKQSRGGTCTLASAAMMLRRRAYFDGLTDWSTVTENSVRPTAWANGLSHSFTYKEMQVGYATLPSRKQEKVQTLITLLSQHPEGIVLYDRNQPHAVLLTDYTNGGFYCSDPAGNISSGRIPLTSSSVSVNGASCYWYVSSDHNSVAASADSLRLDGMSYPVNVQ
;
A
#
# COMPACT_ATOMS: atom_id res chain seq x y z
N MET A 1 48.85 37.65 16.67
CA MET A 1 48.69 36.22 16.27
C MET A 1 47.45 35.53 16.92
N ASN A 2 46.30 36.20 17.05
CA ASN A 2 45.14 35.60 17.79
C ASN A 2 43.89 35.34 16.95
N THR A 3 43.90 35.53 15.65
CA THR A 3 42.70 35.38 14.80
C THR A 3 42.44 33.95 14.31
N VAL A 4 43.46 33.13 14.16
CA VAL A 4 43.34 31.74 13.64
C VAL A 4 42.71 30.78 14.65
N ALA A 5 42.97 30.98 15.96
CA ALA A 5 42.41 30.11 17.03
C ALA A 5 40.91 30.30 17.24
N SER A 6 40.38 31.54 17.04
CA SER A 6 38.95 31.82 17.14
C SER A 6 38.12 31.19 16.03
N SER A 7 38.66 31.17 14.80
CA SER A 7 37.96 30.58 13.65
C SER A 7 37.82 29.08 13.76
N ARG A 8 38.85 28.38 14.28
CA ARG A 8 38.80 26.90 14.49
C ARG A 8 37.80 26.49 15.52
N LYS A 9 37.63 27.25 16.61
CA LYS A 9 36.62 26.99 17.65
C LYS A 9 35.19 27.14 17.12
N LYS A 10 34.94 28.16 16.30
CA LYS A 10 33.63 28.38 15.66
C LYS A 10 33.30 27.28 14.65
N LEU A 11 34.27 26.84 13.87
CA LEU A 11 34.09 25.75 12.91
C LEU A 11 33.82 24.42 13.61
N LEU A 12 34.55 24.12 14.69
CA LEU A 12 34.34 22.91 15.47
C LEU A 12 32.94 22.87 16.13
N GLY A 13 32.50 24.02 16.68
CA GLY A 13 31.14 24.14 17.24
C GLY A 13 30.05 23.90 16.20
N PHE A 14 30.23 24.47 14.98
CA PHE A 14 29.27 24.28 13.89
C PHE A 14 29.19 22.83 13.42
N VAL A 15 30.35 22.16 13.28
CA VAL A 15 30.40 20.74 12.88
C VAL A 15 29.76 19.84 13.96
N LEU A 16 30.04 20.10 15.24
CA LEU A 16 29.41 19.34 16.33
C LEU A 16 27.90 19.52 16.38
N THR A 17 27.39 20.73 16.15
CA THR A 17 25.94 21.01 16.09
C THR A 17 25.30 20.32 14.91
N LEU A 18 25.96 20.30 13.75
CA LEU A 18 25.46 19.65 12.56
C LEU A 18 25.39 18.11 12.73
N VAL A 19 26.43 17.52 13.32
CA VAL A 19 26.46 16.09 13.62
C VAL A 19 25.37 15.72 14.63
N PHE A 20 25.14 16.55 15.65
CA PHE A 20 24.09 16.30 16.64
C PHE A 20 22.69 16.41 16.03
N LEU A 21 22.45 17.35 15.12
CA LEU A 21 21.20 17.48 14.36
C LEU A 21 20.92 16.26 13.49
N ILE A 22 21.94 15.70 12.86
CA ILE A 22 21.80 14.51 12.01
C ILE A 22 21.52 13.23 12.85
N THR A 23 22.13 13.14 14.05
CA THR A 23 21.92 11.97 14.92
C THR A 23 20.62 12.01 15.74
N CYS A 24 20.00 13.18 15.86
CA CYS A 24 18.71 13.37 16.54
C CYS A 24 17.49 13.27 15.62
N LEU A 25 17.68 12.95 14.34
CA LEU A 25 16.54 12.56 13.50
C LEU A 25 15.94 11.29 14.12
N PRO A 26 14.67 11.30 14.57
CA PRO A 26 14.03 10.07 15.00
C PRO A 26 14.17 9.10 13.82
N ALA A 27 14.78 7.94 14.09
CA ALA A 27 14.66 6.84 13.16
C ALA A 27 13.15 6.59 13.02
N ALA A 28 12.54 7.13 11.98
CA ALA A 28 11.20 6.72 11.58
C ALA A 28 11.34 5.21 11.37
N PHE A 29 10.86 4.43 12.32
CA PHE A 29 10.74 2.99 12.14
C PHE A 29 9.85 2.85 10.92
N ALA A 30 10.45 2.50 9.80
CA ALA A 30 9.71 2.18 8.60
C ALA A 30 8.84 0.97 8.96
N VAL A 31 7.54 1.24 9.19
CA VAL A 31 6.59 0.16 9.44
C VAL A 31 6.59 -0.70 8.19
N ASN A 32 7.05 -1.94 8.34
CA ASN A 32 7.00 -2.88 7.23
C ASN A 32 5.55 -3.32 7.02
N LEU A 33 4.82 -2.56 6.22
CA LEU A 33 3.41 -2.80 5.89
C LEU A 33 3.17 -4.19 5.27
N ASN A 34 4.23 -4.85 4.80
CA ASN A 34 4.13 -6.17 4.19
C ASN A 34 4.14 -7.30 5.23
N VAL A 35 4.61 -7.04 6.45
CA VAL A 35 4.75 -8.04 7.52
C VAL A 35 3.87 -7.74 8.73
N ASP A 36 3.34 -6.51 8.86
CA ASP A 36 2.52 -6.16 10.00
C ASP A 36 1.12 -6.76 9.86
N ALA A 37 0.88 -7.81 10.65
CA ALA A 37 -0.42 -8.48 10.73
C ALA A 37 -1.58 -7.53 11.12
N GLY A 38 -1.28 -6.34 11.66
CA GLY A 38 -2.29 -5.34 12.00
C GLY A 38 -3.06 -4.80 10.79
N PHE A 39 -2.49 -4.86 9.57
CA PHE A 39 -3.15 -4.39 8.35
C PHE A 39 -4.02 -5.43 7.67
N TYR A 40 -3.89 -6.71 8.02
CA TYR A 40 -4.47 -7.82 7.30
C TYR A 40 -5.41 -8.62 8.19
N PHE A 41 -6.46 -9.16 7.59
CA PHE A 41 -7.42 -10.01 8.29
C PHE A 41 -8.16 -10.94 7.33
N LYS A 42 -8.68 -12.04 7.86
CA LYS A 42 -9.52 -12.95 7.12
C LYS A 42 -10.89 -12.34 6.83
N GLN A 43 -11.49 -12.76 5.71
CA GLN A 43 -12.89 -12.48 5.45
C GLN A 43 -13.78 -13.09 6.54
N SER A 44 -14.81 -12.38 6.93
CA SER A 44 -15.69 -12.80 8.03
C SER A 44 -16.56 -14.01 7.67
N ARG A 45 -16.81 -14.22 6.38
CA ARG A 45 -17.61 -15.33 5.85
C ARG A 45 -17.28 -15.59 4.38
N GLY A 46 -17.68 -16.75 3.86
CA GLY A 46 -17.57 -17.06 2.43
C GLY A 46 -18.26 -16.01 1.55
N GLY A 47 -17.66 -15.69 0.40
CA GLY A 47 -18.20 -14.74 -0.57
C GLY A 47 -17.95 -13.27 -0.26
N THR A 48 -17.23 -12.92 0.82
CA THR A 48 -16.89 -11.51 1.15
C THR A 48 -15.44 -11.12 0.87
N CYS A 49 -14.74 -11.88 0.04
CA CYS A 49 -13.34 -11.64 -0.30
C CYS A 49 -13.08 -10.23 -0.86
N THR A 50 -13.95 -9.72 -1.74
CA THR A 50 -13.83 -8.36 -2.28
C THR A 50 -13.99 -7.30 -1.19
N LEU A 51 -14.94 -7.46 -0.27
CA LEU A 51 -15.16 -6.52 0.83
C LEU A 51 -14.01 -6.55 1.83
N ALA A 52 -13.52 -7.74 2.20
CA ALA A 52 -12.38 -7.89 3.09
C ALA A 52 -11.11 -7.26 2.49
N SER A 53 -10.85 -7.51 1.20
CA SER A 53 -9.72 -6.90 0.48
C SER A 53 -9.86 -5.37 0.39
N ALA A 54 -11.06 -4.85 0.14
CA ALA A 54 -11.31 -3.41 0.14
C ALA A 54 -11.10 -2.79 1.54
N ALA A 55 -11.55 -3.46 2.59
CA ALA A 55 -11.33 -2.98 3.95
C ALA A 55 -9.84 -2.98 4.33
N MET A 56 -9.05 -3.97 3.90
CA MET A 56 -7.59 -3.97 4.07
C MET A 56 -6.91 -2.83 3.29
N MET A 57 -7.32 -2.58 2.05
CA MET A 57 -6.85 -1.46 1.23
C MET A 57 -7.12 -0.12 1.94
N LEU A 58 -8.35 0.10 2.37
CA LEU A 58 -8.76 1.32 3.09
C LEU A 58 -8.06 1.48 4.44
N ARG A 59 -7.80 0.38 5.16
CA ARG A 59 -7.03 0.38 6.40
C ARG A 59 -5.60 0.85 6.17
N ARG A 60 -4.94 0.36 5.13
CA ARG A 60 -3.61 0.81 4.73
C ARG A 60 -3.63 2.27 4.30
N ARG A 61 -4.62 2.68 3.51
CA ARG A 61 -4.78 4.08 3.11
C ARG A 61 -4.98 4.99 4.32
N ALA A 62 -5.87 4.65 5.25
CA ALA A 62 -6.08 5.41 6.48
C ALA A 62 -4.78 5.58 7.29
N TYR A 63 -3.94 4.55 7.34
CA TYR A 63 -2.62 4.62 7.97
C TYR A 63 -1.69 5.61 7.25
N PHE A 64 -1.60 5.55 5.91
CA PHE A 64 -0.80 6.49 5.12
C PHE A 64 -1.28 7.93 5.27
N ASP A 65 -2.57 8.15 5.38
CA ASP A 65 -3.18 9.46 5.60
C ASP A 65 -3.01 9.95 7.05
N GLY A 66 -2.35 9.16 7.93
CA GLY A 66 -2.07 9.52 9.32
C GLY A 66 -3.29 9.48 10.24
N LEU A 67 -4.36 8.78 9.85
CA LEU A 67 -5.55 8.65 10.69
C LEU A 67 -5.24 7.80 11.93
N THR A 68 -5.47 8.35 13.11
CA THR A 68 -5.16 7.66 14.39
C THR A 68 -6.04 6.44 14.63
N ASP A 69 -7.20 6.39 14.01
CA ASP A 69 -8.17 5.30 14.10
C ASP A 69 -8.12 4.30 12.92
N TRP A 70 -7.02 4.28 12.16
CA TRP A 70 -6.84 3.39 11.01
C TRP A 70 -7.12 1.91 11.35
N SER A 71 -6.80 1.48 12.55
CA SER A 71 -7.01 0.10 13.00
C SER A 71 -8.49 -0.29 13.17
N THR A 72 -9.39 0.70 13.22
CA THR A 72 -10.85 0.46 13.29
C THR A 72 -11.46 0.18 11.93
N VAL A 73 -10.71 0.37 10.84
CA VAL A 73 -11.18 0.03 9.48
C VAL A 73 -11.22 -1.49 9.35
N THR A 74 -12.42 -2.04 9.26
CA THR A 74 -12.70 -3.48 9.22
C THR A 74 -13.75 -3.79 8.16
N GLU A 75 -13.93 -5.05 7.83
CA GLU A 75 -15.01 -5.49 6.95
C GLU A 75 -16.39 -4.99 7.43
N ASN A 76 -16.64 -5.04 8.73
CA ASN A 76 -17.90 -4.58 9.30
C ASN A 76 -18.09 -3.07 9.22
N SER A 77 -17.04 -2.28 9.42
CA SER A 77 -17.13 -0.81 9.35
C SER A 77 -17.30 -0.29 7.91
N VAL A 78 -16.75 -0.98 6.93
CA VAL A 78 -16.83 -0.62 5.51
C VAL A 78 -18.13 -1.10 4.86
N ARG A 79 -18.67 -2.22 5.32
CA ARG A 79 -19.86 -2.87 4.76
C ARG A 79 -21.07 -1.95 4.50
N PRO A 80 -21.48 -1.05 5.42
CA PRO A 80 -22.67 -0.23 5.20
C PRO A 80 -22.62 0.68 3.98
N THR A 81 -21.40 1.11 3.59
CA THR A 81 -21.20 2.03 2.46
C THR A 81 -20.81 1.32 1.17
N ALA A 82 -20.19 0.14 1.28
CA ALA A 82 -19.53 -0.53 0.18
C ALA A 82 -20.26 -1.76 -0.36
N TRP A 83 -21.23 -2.30 0.39
CA TRP A 83 -21.80 -3.63 0.09
C TRP A 83 -23.32 -3.63 -0.04
N ALA A 84 -23.79 -3.96 -1.22
CA ALA A 84 -25.20 -4.31 -1.44
C ALA A 84 -25.32 -5.83 -1.70
N ASN A 85 -25.26 -6.26 -2.96
CA ASN A 85 -25.21 -7.68 -3.35
C ASN A 85 -23.82 -8.08 -3.88
N GLY A 86 -22.79 -7.43 -3.39
CA GLY A 86 -21.41 -7.49 -3.79
C GLY A 86 -20.74 -6.17 -3.48
N LEU A 87 -19.43 -6.06 -3.71
CA LEU A 87 -18.71 -4.79 -3.56
C LEU A 87 -19.17 -3.80 -4.64
N SER A 88 -19.60 -2.62 -4.21
CA SER A 88 -20.01 -1.54 -5.11
C SER A 88 -18.84 -1.09 -5.99
N HIS A 89 -19.12 -0.73 -7.24
CA HIS A 89 -18.09 -0.24 -8.17
C HIS A 89 -17.51 1.12 -7.70
N SER A 90 -18.31 1.92 -7.01
CA SER A 90 -17.89 3.19 -6.46
C SER A 90 -18.56 3.40 -5.10
N PHE A 91 -17.79 3.84 -4.12
CA PHE A 91 -18.29 4.19 -2.79
C PHE A 91 -17.29 5.12 -2.08
N THR A 92 -17.74 5.79 -1.02
CA THR A 92 -16.89 6.63 -0.17
C THR A 92 -16.91 6.10 1.26
N TYR A 93 -15.73 5.99 1.87
CA TYR A 93 -15.57 5.60 3.27
C TYR A 93 -14.57 6.55 3.94
N LYS A 94 -14.99 7.28 4.98
CA LYS A 94 -14.15 8.27 5.68
C LYS A 94 -13.39 9.19 4.70
N GLU A 95 -14.08 9.83 3.77
CA GLU A 95 -13.51 10.70 2.73
C GLU A 95 -12.65 10.00 1.67
N MET A 96 -12.27 8.75 1.87
CA MET A 96 -11.58 7.94 0.86
C MET A 96 -12.59 7.51 -0.22
N GLN A 97 -12.40 8.00 -1.43
CA GLN A 97 -13.20 7.58 -2.58
C GLN A 97 -12.60 6.32 -3.20
N VAL A 98 -13.42 5.32 -3.41
CA VAL A 98 -13.02 4.07 -4.08
C VAL A 98 -13.65 4.03 -5.47
N GLY A 99 -12.81 3.81 -6.46
CA GLY A 99 -13.18 3.61 -7.84
C GLY A 99 -12.99 2.15 -8.28
N TYR A 100 -13.55 1.85 -9.44
CA TYR A 100 -13.47 0.54 -10.10
C TYR A 100 -13.05 0.71 -11.55
N ALA A 101 -12.23 -0.22 -12.04
CA ALA A 101 -11.90 -0.29 -13.45
C ALA A 101 -11.67 -1.74 -13.91
N THR A 102 -11.76 -1.95 -15.22
CA THR A 102 -11.45 -3.23 -15.86
C THR A 102 -10.00 -3.27 -16.31
N LEU A 103 -9.41 -4.46 -16.27
CA LEU A 103 -8.06 -4.69 -16.79
C LEU A 103 -8.09 -4.95 -18.30
N PRO A 104 -6.99 -4.65 -19.00
CA PRO A 104 -6.79 -5.06 -20.40
C PRO A 104 -6.95 -6.58 -20.56
N SER A 105 -7.28 -7.02 -21.77
CA SER A 105 -7.45 -8.46 -22.05
C SER A 105 -6.11 -9.19 -22.17
N ARG A 106 -5.07 -8.53 -22.70
CA ARG A 106 -3.77 -9.13 -22.94
C ARG A 106 -2.96 -9.24 -21.67
N LYS A 107 -2.38 -10.41 -21.40
CA LYS A 107 -1.61 -10.69 -20.18
C LYS A 107 -0.47 -9.69 -19.96
N GLN A 108 0.29 -9.34 -21.01
CA GLN A 108 1.41 -8.41 -20.89
C GLN A 108 0.95 -7.01 -20.52
N GLU A 109 -0.14 -6.54 -21.10
CA GLU A 109 -0.75 -5.25 -20.77
C GLU A 109 -1.27 -5.23 -19.32
N LYS A 110 -1.89 -6.34 -18.87
CA LYS A 110 -2.31 -6.50 -17.46
C LYS A 110 -1.14 -6.35 -16.51
N VAL A 111 -0.02 -7.05 -16.76
CA VAL A 111 1.19 -6.98 -15.94
C VAL A 111 1.66 -5.54 -15.83
N GLN A 112 1.81 -4.85 -16.95
CA GLN A 112 2.27 -3.46 -16.98
C GLN A 112 1.29 -2.52 -16.26
N THR A 113 -0.01 -2.68 -16.49
CA THR A 113 -1.05 -1.89 -15.81
C THR A 113 -0.98 -2.09 -14.29
N LEU A 114 -0.86 -3.34 -13.82
CA LEU A 114 -0.80 -3.65 -12.39
C LEU A 114 0.46 -3.07 -11.74
N ILE A 115 1.62 -3.12 -12.40
CA ILE A 115 2.86 -2.51 -11.92
C ILE A 115 2.67 -0.99 -11.78
N THR A 116 2.13 -0.34 -12.81
CA THR A 116 1.85 1.11 -12.77
C THR A 116 0.88 1.47 -11.65
N LEU A 117 -0.20 0.71 -11.49
CA LEU A 117 -1.18 0.95 -10.42
C LEU A 117 -0.53 0.83 -9.03
N LEU A 118 0.28 -0.20 -8.79
CA LEU A 118 0.94 -0.38 -7.50
C LEU A 118 1.95 0.74 -7.18
N SER A 119 2.55 1.35 -8.20
CA SER A 119 3.40 2.53 -8.01
C SER A 119 2.62 3.79 -7.63
N GLN A 120 1.35 3.88 -8.01
CA GLN A 120 0.45 5.01 -7.72
C GLN A 120 -0.37 4.80 -6.45
N HIS A 121 -0.58 3.53 -6.05
CA HIS A 121 -1.42 3.12 -4.92
C HIS A 121 -0.62 2.29 -3.91
N PRO A 122 0.21 2.92 -3.05
CA PRO A 122 1.01 2.21 -2.05
C PRO A 122 0.16 1.44 -1.02
N GLU A 123 -1.10 1.83 -0.84
CA GLU A 123 -2.10 1.07 -0.08
C GLU A 123 -2.45 -0.27 -0.72
N GLY A 124 -2.09 -0.46 -1.99
CA GLY A 124 -2.48 -1.61 -2.79
C GLY A 124 -3.81 -1.42 -3.52
N ILE A 125 -4.19 -2.43 -4.29
CA ILE A 125 -5.46 -2.47 -5.05
C ILE A 125 -6.18 -3.78 -4.80
N VAL A 126 -7.52 -3.78 -4.83
CA VAL A 126 -8.29 -5.02 -4.81
C VAL A 126 -8.29 -5.62 -6.20
N LEU A 127 -7.71 -6.79 -6.35
CA LEU A 127 -7.66 -7.52 -7.62
C LEU A 127 -8.68 -8.65 -7.62
N TYR A 128 -9.54 -8.74 -8.64
CA TYR A 128 -10.55 -9.77 -8.77
C TYR A 128 -10.32 -10.67 -10.00
N ASP A 129 -10.29 -11.98 -9.76
CA ASP A 129 -10.21 -13.01 -10.80
C ASP A 129 -11.62 -13.56 -11.06
N ARG A 130 -12.12 -13.36 -12.28
CA ARG A 130 -13.45 -13.85 -12.68
C ARG A 130 -13.47 -15.36 -12.91
N ASN A 131 -12.34 -15.94 -13.34
CA ASN A 131 -12.25 -17.38 -13.62
C ASN A 131 -12.23 -18.21 -12.34
N GLN A 132 -11.74 -17.62 -11.27
CA GLN A 132 -11.73 -18.18 -9.91
C GLN A 132 -12.42 -17.19 -8.98
N PRO A 133 -13.79 -17.07 -8.96
CA PRO A 133 -14.50 -15.96 -8.34
C PRO A 133 -13.96 -15.60 -6.95
N HIS A 134 -12.83 -14.91 -6.91
CA HIS A 134 -12.07 -14.57 -5.73
C HIS A 134 -11.35 -13.22 -5.89
N ALA A 135 -11.12 -12.55 -4.78
CA ALA A 135 -10.39 -11.30 -4.73
C ALA A 135 -9.32 -11.33 -3.64
N VAL A 136 -8.24 -10.63 -3.91
CA VAL A 136 -7.13 -10.39 -2.98
C VAL A 136 -6.80 -8.90 -2.92
N LEU A 137 -6.17 -8.46 -1.86
CA LEU A 137 -5.46 -7.18 -1.84
C LEU A 137 -4.08 -7.39 -2.50
N LEU A 138 -3.89 -6.90 -3.72
CA LEU A 138 -2.58 -6.86 -4.37
C LEU A 138 -1.77 -5.73 -3.74
N THR A 139 -0.60 -6.05 -3.18
CA THR A 139 0.16 -5.13 -2.34
C THR A 139 1.37 -4.53 -3.02
N ASP A 140 2.08 -5.32 -3.80
CA ASP A 140 3.34 -4.89 -4.41
C ASP A 140 3.83 -5.84 -5.53
N TYR A 141 4.85 -5.36 -6.26
CA TYR A 141 5.58 -6.12 -7.26
C TYR A 141 7.07 -6.05 -6.96
N THR A 142 7.69 -7.16 -6.60
CA THR A 142 9.07 -7.25 -6.15
C THR A 142 9.74 -8.50 -6.73
N ASN A 143 11.01 -8.39 -7.12
CA ASN A 143 11.80 -9.51 -7.65
C ASN A 143 11.11 -10.25 -8.82
N GLY A 144 10.41 -9.51 -9.68
CA GLY A 144 9.70 -10.08 -10.83
C GLY A 144 8.39 -10.79 -10.48
N GLY A 145 7.88 -10.68 -9.26
CA GLY A 145 6.65 -11.32 -8.79
C GLY A 145 5.67 -10.35 -8.11
N PHE A 146 4.39 -10.59 -8.29
CA PHE A 146 3.35 -9.92 -7.52
C PHE A 146 3.14 -10.58 -6.18
N TYR A 147 2.81 -9.76 -5.18
CA TYR A 147 2.47 -10.18 -3.83
C TYR A 147 1.09 -9.66 -3.44
N CYS A 148 0.43 -10.40 -2.57
CA CYS A 148 -0.91 -10.07 -2.12
C CYS A 148 -1.16 -10.49 -0.68
N SER A 149 -2.22 -9.96 -0.09
CA SER A 149 -2.88 -10.52 1.07
C SER A 149 -4.18 -11.20 0.62
N ASP A 150 -4.31 -12.50 0.91
CA ASP A 150 -5.47 -13.31 0.54
C ASP A 150 -6.41 -13.46 1.73
N PRO A 151 -7.61 -12.86 1.71
CA PRO A 151 -8.54 -12.90 2.83
C PRO A 151 -9.14 -14.29 3.11
N ALA A 152 -9.05 -15.21 2.14
CA ALA A 152 -9.49 -16.60 2.34
C ALA A 152 -8.37 -17.49 2.89
N GLY A 153 -7.11 -17.07 2.75
CA GLY A 153 -5.94 -17.82 3.15
C GLY A 153 -5.62 -17.78 4.64
N ASN A 154 -4.49 -18.39 5.00
CA ASN A 154 -3.88 -18.21 6.31
C ASN A 154 -2.92 -17.02 6.23
N ILE A 155 -3.35 -15.87 6.73
CA ILE A 155 -2.63 -14.60 6.66
C ILE A 155 -1.71 -14.33 7.86
N SER A 156 -1.13 -15.35 8.45
CA SER A 156 -0.22 -15.17 9.59
C SER A 156 0.97 -14.26 9.28
N SER A 157 1.37 -14.17 8.00
CA SER A 157 2.43 -13.27 7.52
C SER A 157 1.91 -12.01 6.83
N GLY A 158 0.62 -11.89 6.61
CA GLY A 158 0.00 -10.75 5.93
C GLY A 158 0.24 -10.67 4.42
N ARG A 159 1.38 -11.14 3.93
CA ARG A 159 1.81 -11.02 2.53
C ARG A 159 2.30 -12.36 2.01
N ILE A 160 1.76 -12.78 0.88
CA ILE A 160 2.16 -14.00 0.18
C ILE A 160 2.41 -13.70 -1.31
N PRO A 161 3.22 -14.50 -2.03
CA PRO A 161 3.27 -14.43 -3.48
C PRO A 161 1.86 -14.64 -4.08
N LEU A 162 1.50 -13.85 -5.09
CA LEU A 162 0.20 -13.99 -5.77
C LEU A 162 -0.01 -15.41 -6.32
N THR A 163 1.07 -16.08 -6.72
CA THR A 163 1.06 -17.48 -7.17
C THR A 163 0.65 -18.49 -6.10
N SER A 164 0.63 -18.09 -4.82
CA SER A 164 0.17 -18.91 -3.70
C SER A 164 -1.32 -18.71 -3.38
N SER A 165 -1.99 -17.75 -4.04
CA SER A 165 -3.43 -17.56 -3.98
C SER A 165 -4.14 -18.23 -5.15
N SER A 166 -5.47 -18.27 -5.14
CA SER A 166 -6.25 -18.71 -6.29
C SER A 166 -6.39 -17.65 -7.38
N VAL A 167 -6.04 -16.39 -7.09
CA VAL A 167 -6.08 -15.28 -8.06
C VAL A 167 -4.83 -15.31 -8.93
N SER A 168 -5.02 -15.15 -10.23
CA SER A 168 -3.93 -15.06 -11.21
C SER A 168 -4.00 -13.77 -12.02
N VAL A 169 -2.85 -13.28 -12.47
CA VAL A 169 -2.82 -12.13 -13.39
C VAL A 169 -3.61 -12.42 -14.67
N ASN A 170 -3.53 -13.66 -15.18
CA ASN A 170 -4.23 -14.04 -16.40
C ASN A 170 -5.76 -14.02 -16.23
N GLY A 171 -6.26 -14.53 -15.11
CA GLY A 171 -7.69 -14.59 -14.80
C GLY A 171 -8.24 -13.26 -14.29
N ALA A 172 -7.38 -12.37 -13.79
CA ALA A 172 -7.79 -11.07 -13.30
C ALA A 172 -8.53 -10.26 -14.36
N SER A 173 -9.69 -9.70 -13.98
CA SER A 173 -10.59 -9.00 -14.89
C SER A 173 -10.83 -7.53 -14.53
N CYS A 174 -10.78 -7.21 -13.25
CA CYS A 174 -11.05 -5.87 -12.74
C CYS A 174 -10.37 -5.62 -11.40
N TYR A 175 -10.39 -4.37 -10.99
CA TYR A 175 -9.79 -3.95 -9.73
C TYR A 175 -10.53 -2.75 -9.13
N TRP A 176 -10.37 -2.56 -7.81
CA TRP A 176 -10.77 -1.36 -7.09
C TRP A 176 -9.53 -0.68 -6.53
N TYR A 177 -9.57 0.63 -6.44
CA TYR A 177 -8.48 1.49 -5.99
C TYR A 177 -9.02 2.71 -5.27
N VAL A 178 -8.22 3.37 -4.44
CA VAL A 178 -8.59 4.64 -3.83
C VAL A 178 -8.31 5.75 -4.83
N SER A 179 -9.35 6.46 -5.28
CA SER A 179 -9.27 7.49 -6.32
C SER A 179 -9.05 8.90 -5.79
N SER A 180 -9.18 9.12 -4.48
CA SER A 180 -8.88 10.41 -3.87
C SER A 180 -7.38 10.69 -3.98
N ASP A 181 -7.03 11.88 -4.49
CA ASP A 181 -5.65 12.32 -4.56
C ASP A 181 -5.00 12.20 -3.18
N HIS A 182 -3.76 11.69 -3.16
CA HIS A 182 -2.91 11.88 -2.00
C HIS A 182 -2.66 13.39 -1.89
N ASN A 183 -3.55 14.14 -1.25
CA ASN A 183 -3.16 15.40 -0.63
C ASN A 183 -2.19 15.05 0.49
N SER A 184 -1.07 14.55 0.06
CA SER A 184 0.04 14.20 0.89
C SER A 184 0.47 15.45 1.64
N VAL A 185 0.31 15.42 2.93
CA VAL A 185 1.47 15.82 3.73
C VAL A 185 2.64 15.07 3.08
N ALA A 186 3.54 15.79 2.46
CA ALA A 186 4.63 15.24 1.68
C ALA A 186 5.55 14.41 2.58
N ALA A 187 5.14 13.18 2.85
CA ALA A 187 6.08 12.12 3.02
C ALA A 187 6.77 12.06 1.65
N SER A 188 8.00 12.54 1.57
CA SER A 188 8.77 12.50 0.34
C SER A 188 8.61 11.11 -0.27
N ALA A 189 8.49 11.03 -1.60
CA ALA A 189 8.38 9.75 -2.30
C ALA A 189 9.47 8.73 -1.90
N ASP A 190 10.56 9.20 -1.34
CA ASP A 190 11.65 8.42 -0.75
C ASP A 190 11.30 7.78 0.60
N SER A 191 10.42 8.34 1.40
CA SER A 191 10.00 7.72 2.69
C SER A 191 8.88 6.70 2.52
N LEU A 192 8.21 6.68 1.37
CA LEU A 192 7.20 5.70 0.99
C LEU A 192 7.78 4.53 0.18
N ARG A 193 9.09 4.50 -0.03
CA ARG A 193 9.77 3.34 -0.60
C ARG A 193 9.74 2.20 0.41
N LEU A 194 8.74 1.38 0.27
CA LEU A 194 8.65 0.11 0.94
C LEU A 194 9.86 -0.74 0.53
N ASP A 195 10.82 -0.94 1.45
CA ASP A 195 11.91 -1.92 1.36
C ASP A 195 12.80 -1.84 0.11
N GLY A 196 13.34 -0.67 -0.23
CA GLY A 196 14.36 -0.58 -1.27
C GLY A 196 13.85 -0.89 -2.69
N MET A 197 12.55 -0.86 -2.91
CA MET A 197 11.94 -1.05 -4.23
C MET A 197 12.18 0.17 -5.11
N SER A 198 13.30 0.20 -5.80
CA SER A 198 13.45 1.00 -7.01
C SER A 198 12.76 0.25 -8.14
N TYR A 199 11.58 0.69 -8.56
CA TYR A 199 11.03 0.28 -9.84
C TYR A 199 11.86 0.93 -10.94
N PRO A 200 12.51 0.19 -11.82
CA PRO A 200 13.09 0.80 -13.00
C PRO A 200 11.94 1.26 -13.89
N VAL A 201 11.60 2.54 -13.81
CA VAL A 201 10.72 3.18 -14.79
C VAL A 201 11.55 3.42 -16.03
N ASN A 202 11.75 2.40 -16.84
CA ASN A 202 12.13 2.58 -18.23
C ASN A 202 10.84 2.72 -19.04
N VAL A 203 10.36 3.95 -19.12
CA VAL A 203 9.39 4.35 -20.15
C VAL A 203 10.20 4.67 -21.40
N GLN A 204 10.26 3.79 -22.34
CA GLN A 204 10.47 4.08 -23.77
C GLN A 204 9.22 3.69 -24.54
#